data_0e8844ee25704c908bfbf0833da44168
#
_entry.id   0e8844ee25704c908bfbf0833da44168
#
_cell.length_a   1.000
_cell.length_b   1.000
_cell.length_c   1.000
_cell.angle_alpha   90.00
_cell.angle_beta   90.00
_cell.angle_gamma   90.00
#
_symmetry.space_group_name_H-M   'P 1'
#
loop_
_entity.id
_entity.type
_entity.pdbx_description
1 polymer ?
#
loop_
_entity_poly.entity_id
_entity_poly.type
_entity_poly.pdbx_seq_one_letter_code
_entity_poly.pdbx_strand_id
1 'polypeptide(L)'
;MSSARERLEGAQVWVVKIGSALLTRDGVGIDARGIDGWCKQISALLDDGKRVALVTSGAVAEGFRRLGFTERPDSIHELQAAAAVGQMGIVQAYEKSFRHHSRRTALVLLTHDDLSDRQRYLNARGTLRTLLNYGIVPIINENDSVATDEIQLGDNDTLAARVASLVSADVLVLLTDQEGLHEDDPRVRPDAPMVSERSAFDSKLDDMVGSGTGALGRGGMVTKLEASRYAARAGCHTVIANGREQDILSAIANGRNVGTILTADVAPLDARKQWIAAQVQNAGGITLDAGAVKAVMERGVSVLAVGVTDVHGNFGRGDVVRITGPDGVEVGKGLVNYGAVETDLIKGHGSEAIEEMLGYVDEEELIHCDNLALSQ
;
A
#
# COMPACT_ATOMS: atom_id res chain seq x y z
N MET A 1 -23.26 12.68 8.16
CA MET A 1 -22.01 12.03 7.61
C MET A 1 -21.41 11.25 8.76
N SER A 2 -21.05 9.97 8.58
CA SER A 2 -20.36 9.19 9.62
C SER A 2 -18.99 9.82 9.90
N SER A 3 -18.53 9.76 11.15
CA SER A 3 -17.18 10.23 11.49
C SER A 3 -16.14 9.39 10.76
N ALA A 4 -14.92 9.91 10.58
CA ALA A 4 -13.87 9.11 9.94
C ALA A 4 -13.57 7.82 10.73
N ARG A 5 -13.73 7.88 12.05
CA ARG A 5 -13.53 6.72 12.92
C ARG A 5 -14.59 5.63 12.71
N GLU A 6 -15.86 6.00 12.51
CA GLU A 6 -16.92 5.03 12.14
C GLU A 6 -16.63 4.37 10.78
N ARG A 7 -15.99 5.08 9.85
CA ARG A 7 -15.56 4.49 8.56
C ARG A 7 -14.47 3.44 8.71
N LEU A 8 -13.60 3.53 9.74
CA LEU A 8 -12.58 2.51 10.02
C LEU A 8 -13.18 1.16 10.40
N GLU A 9 -14.38 1.13 11.03
CA GLU A 9 -15.09 -0.12 11.33
C GLU A 9 -15.39 -0.91 10.04
N GLY A 10 -15.75 -0.19 8.97
CA GLY A 10 -16.03 -0.77 7.64
C GLY A 10 -14.78 -1.09 6.80
N ALA A 11 -13.60 -0.65 7.21
CA ALA A 11 -12.37 -0.82 6.45
C ALA A 11 -12.01 -2.30 6.27
N GLN A 12 -11.78 -2.74 5.03
CA GLN A 12 -11.51 -4.13 4.66
C GLN A 12 -10.04 -4.41 4.42
N VAL A 13 -9.32 -3.46 3.80
CA VAL A 13 -7.90 -3.61 3.44
C VAL A 13 -7.05 -2.68 4.29
N TRP A 14 -6.17 -3.26 5.05
CA TRP A 14 -5.32 -2.59 6.01
C TRP A 14 -3.84 -2.69 5.62
N VAL A 15 -3.12 -1.60 5.75
CA VAL A 15 -1.66 -1.63 5.77
C VAL A 15 -1.20 -1.19 7.15
N VAL A 16 -0.46 -2.05 7.84
CA VAL A 16 0.08 -1.77 9.17
C VAL A 16 1.59 -1.63 9.05
N LYS A 17 2.12 -0.46 9.40
CA LYS A 17 3.56 -0.22 9.44
C LYS A 17 4.06 -0.16 10.88
N ILE A 18 5.11 -0.92 11.18
CA ILE A 18 5.73 -0.94 12.49
C ILE A 18 7.10 -0.27 12.41
N GLY A 19 7.27 0.81 13.17
CA GLY A 19 8.51 1.59 13.20
C GLY A 19 9.67 0.86 13.87
N SER A 20 10.90 1.16 13.47
CA SER A 20 12.13 0.54 14.02
C SER A 20 12.29 0.71 15.53
N ALA A 21 11.86 1.85 16.07
CA ALA A 21 11.90 2.13 17.51
C ALA A 21 11.00 1.19 18.35
N LEU A 22 10.00 0.57 17.73
CA LEU A 22 9.14 -0.43 18.36
C LEU A 22 9.71 -1.84 18.25
N LEU A 23 10.44 -2.12 17.17
CA LEU A 23 10.97 -3.46 16.87
C LEU A 23 12.20 -3.83 17.68
N THR A 24 12.87 -2.86 18.27
CA THR A 24 14.07 -3.09 19.10
C THR A 24 13.83 -2.63 20.54
N ARG A 25 14.34 -3.38 21.51
CA ARG A 25 14.43 -2.95 22.91
C ARG A 25 15.72 -2.18 23.09
N ASP A 26 15.62 -0.87 23.27
CA ASP A 26 16.77 0.01 23.57
C ASP A 26 17.99 -0.22 22.65
N GLY A 27 17.73 -0.54 21.37
CA GLY A 27 18.76 -0.88 20.40
C GLY A 27 19.36 -2.30 20.54
N VAL A 28 18.87 -3.12 21.47
CA VAL A 28 19.42 -4.45 21.79
C VAL A 28 18.50 -5.56 21.24
N GLY A 29 18.57 -5.80 19.93
CA GLY A 29 17.89 -6.92 19.28
C GLY A 29 16.38 -6.77 19.13
N ILE A 30 15.74 -7.76 18.53
CA ILE A 30 14.31 -7.77 18.21
C ILE A 30 13.46 -7.92 19.48
N ASP A 31 12.43 -7.08 19.65
CA ASP A 31 11.41 -7.27 20.68
C ASP A 31 10.39 -8.34 20.27
N ALA A 32 10.72 -9.59 20.57
CA ALA A 32 9.86 -10.73 20.26
C ALA A 32 8.47 -10.66 20.92
N ARG A 33 8.34 -9.98 22.08
CA ARG A 33 7.05 -9.82 22.77
C ARG A 33 6.18 -8.79 22.06
N GLY A 34 6.77 -7.68 21.64
CA GLY A 34 6.08 -6.68 20.83
C GLY A 34 5.57 -7.27 19.53
N ILE A 35 6.45 -8.01 18.82
CA ILE A 35 6.07 -8.72 17.58
C ILE A 35 4.89 -9.67 17.83
N ASP A 36 4.93 -10.47 18.89
CA ASP A 36 3.85 -11.40 19.21
C ASP A 36 2.53 -10.68 19.48
N GLY A 37 2.58 -9.58 20.22
CA GLY A 37 1.42 -8.74 20.49
C GLY A 37 0.77 -8.18 19.20
N TRP A 38 1.56 -7.67 18.27
CA TRP A 38 1.05 -7.14 17.00
C TRP A 38 0.55 -8.28 16.09
N CYS A 39 1.25 -9.40 16.00
CA CYS A 39 0.82 -10.57 15.23
C CYS A 39 -0.52 -11.12 15.73
N LYS A 40 -0.74 -11.15 17.05
CA LYS A 40 -2.02 -11.51 17.66
C LYS A 40 -3.15 -10.56 17.20
N GLN A 41 -2.92 -9.25 17.29
CA GLN A 41 -3.91 -8.25 16.89
C GLN A 41 -4.20 -8.29 15.38
N ILE A 42 -3.17 -8.45 14.53
CA ILE A 42 -3.35 -8.63 13.09
C ILE A 42 -4.15 -9.91 12.80
N SER A 43 -3.86 -10.98 13.53
CA SER A 43 -4.61 -12.25 13.38
C SER A 43 -6.09 -12.09 13.74
N ALA A 44 -6.42 -11.28 14.76
CA ALA A 44 -7.80 -10.95 15.09
C ALA A 44 -8.50 -10.13 13.97
N LEU A 45 -7.80 -9.17 13.34
CA LEU A 45 -8.34 -8.46 12.17
C LEU A 45 -8.64 -9.41 11.01
N LEU A 46 -7.78 -10.42 10.79
CA LEU A 46 -8.01 -11.46 9.76
C LEU A 46 -9.19 -12.35 10.12
N ASP A 47 -9.41 -12.67 11.41
CA ASP A 47 -10.58 -13.42 11.87
C ASP A 47 -11.88 -12.64 11.63
N ASP A 48 -11.83 -11.31 11.71
CA ASP A 48 -12.92 -10.39 11.37
C ASP A 48 -13.10 -10.18 9.85
N GLY A 49 -12.41 -10.99 9.01
CA GLY A 49 -12.51 -10.94 7.56
C GLY A 49 -11.73 -9.82 6.89
N LYS A 50 -10.94 -9.06 7.63
CA LYS A 50 -10.10 -7.99 7.07
C LYS A 50 -8.85 -8.58 6.39
N ARG A 51 -8.29 -7.86 5.42
CA ARG A 51 -7.03 -8.20 4.73
C ARG A 51 -5.95 -7.27 5.21
N VAL A 52 -4.80 -7.80 5.65
CA VAL A 52 -3.75 -7.01 6.28
C VAL A 52 -2.42 -7.25 5.59
N ALA A 53 -1.77 -6.17 5.12
CA ALA A 53 -0.37 -6.16 4.72
C ALA A 53 0.47 -5.50 5.84
N LEU A 54 1.59 -6.12 6.18
CA LEU A 54 2.49 -5.64 7.22
C LEU A 54 3.75 -5.05 6.59
N VAL A 55 4.03 -3.77 6.85
CA VAL A 55 5.29 -3.12 6.48
C VAL A 55 6.18 -3.03 7.71
N THR A 56 7.36 -3.60 7.65
CA THR A 56 8.30 -3.67 8.77
C THR A 56 9.53 -2.78 8.55
N SER A 57 10.38 -2.70 9.55
CA SER A 57 11.65 -1.98 9.55
C SER A 57 12.69 -2.76 10.37
N GLY A 58 13.86 -2.18 10.62
CA GLY A 58 14.82 -2.68 11.59
C GLY A 58 15.79 -3.74 11.09
N ALA A 59 15.79 -4.06 9.78
CA ALA A 59 16.70 -5.06 9.20
C ALA A 59 18.18 -4.70 9.45
N VAL A 60 18.57 -3.46 9.21
CA VAL A 60 19.93 -2.98 9.44
C VAL A 60 20.33 -3.14 10.92
N ALA A 61 19.47 -2.76 11.87
CA ALA A 61 19.75 -2.85 13.31
C ALA A 61 19.90 -4.31 13.78
N GLU A 62 19.02 -5.19 13.33
CA GLU A 62 19.13 -6.63 13.63
C GLU A 62 20.38 -7.25 13.00
N GLY A 63 20.75 -6.80 11.81
CA GLY A 63 21.97 -7.23 11.12
C GLY A 63 23.22 -6.84 11.89
N PHE A 64 23.30 -5.62 12.39
CA PHE A 64 24.42 -5.17 13.25
C PHE A 64 24.61 -6.10 14.45
N ARG A 65 23.52 -6.40 15.14
CA ARG A 65 23.55 -7.32 16.28
C ARG A 65 24.06 -8.71 15.88
N ARG A 66 23.57 -9.26 14.78
CA ARG A 66 23.95 -10.60 14.30
C ARG A 66 25.40 -10.70 13.84
N LEU A 67 25.91 -9.60 13.23
CA LEU A 67 27.28 -9.49 12.78
C LEU A 67 28.25 -9.10 13.90
N GLY A 68 27.74 -8.71 15.08
CA GLY A 68 28.55 -8.31 16.21
C GLY A 68 29.18 -6.91 16.06
N PHE A 69 28.59 -6.05 15.24
CA PHE A 69 29.04 -4.66 15.13
C PHE A 69 28.74 -3.88 16.42
N THR A 70 29.71 -3.15 16.92
CA THR A 70 29.58 -2.28 18.10
C THR A 70 29.17 -0.86 17.74
N GLU A 71 29.45 -0.45 16.50
CA GLU A 71 29.12 0.88 15.97
C GLU A 71 28.50 0.72 14.58
N ARG A 72 27.76 1.76 14.14
CA ARG A 72 27.16 1.78 12.83
C ARG A 72 28.27 1.96 11.76
N PRO A 73 28.40 1.08 10.76
CA PRO A 73 29.32 1.26 9.67
C PRO A 73 28.99 2.50 8.83
N ASP A 74 30.05 3.13 8.29
CA ASP A 74 29.91 4.23 7.32
C ASP A 74 29.78 3.70 5.88
N SER A 75 30.24 2.47 5.63
CA SER A 75 30.20 1.84 4.32
C SER A 75 28.80 1.40 3.94
N ILE A 76 28.30 1.86 2.78
CA ILE A 76 27.00 1.43 2.22
C ILE A 76 26.95 -0.09 2.09
N HIS A 77 28.02 -0.72 1.60
CA HIS A 77 28.06 -2.18 1.43
C HIS A 77 27.97 -2.94 2.76
N GLU A 78 28.54 -2.42 3.82
CA GLU A 78 28.40 -3.01 5.16
C GLU A 78 26.96 -2.84 5.71
N LEU A 79 26.33 -1.70 5.43
CA LEU A 79 24.93 -1.47 5.75
C LEU A 79 24.00 -2.41 4.96
N GLN A 80 24.26 -2.60 3.66
CA GLN A 80 23.53 -3.53 2.80
C GLN A 80 23.70 -4.99 3.26
N ALA A 81 24.92 -5.39 3.58
CA ALA A 81 25.19 -6.72 4.12
C ALA A 81 24.51 -6.94 5.48
N ALA A 82 24.55 -5.93 6.36
CA ALA A 82 23.85 -5.99 7.64
C ALA A 82 22.33 -6.11 7.43
N ALA A 83 21.75 -5.31 6.52
CA ALA A 83 20.32 -5.41 6.19
C ALA A 83 19.95 -6.81 5.72
N ALA A 84 20.73 -7.41 4.81
CA ALA A 84 20.48 -8.76 4.29
C ALA A 84 20.51 -9.82 5.41
N VAL A 85 21.49 -9.76 6.33
CA VAL A 85 21.59 -10.66 7.48
C VAL A 85 20.44 -10.44 8.47
N GLY A 86 20.09 -9.19 8.74
CA GLY A 86 19.05 -8.83 9.70
C GLY A 86 17.65 -9.11 9.19
N GLN A 87 17.42 -8.96 7.87
CA GLN A 87 16.14 -9.27 7.24
C GLN A 87 15.67 -10.70 7.55
N MET A 88 16.58 -11.67 7.47
CA MET A 88 16.29 -13.05 7.83
C MET A 88 15.78 -13.17 9.27
N GLY A 89 16.38 -12.40 10.22
CA GLY A 89 15.99 -12.43 11.62
C GLY A 89 14.59 -11.89 11.87
N ILE A 90 14.29 -10.76 11.24
CA ILE A 90 12.97 -10.14 11.36
C ILE A 90 11.88 -11.05 10.78
N VAL A 91 12.09 -11.60 9.60
CA VAL A 91 11.14 -12.51 8.97
C VAL A 91 10.88 -13.75 9.81
N GLN A 92 11.95 -14.35 10.34
CA GLN A 92 11.83 -15.51 11.23
C GLN A 92 11.02 -15.20 12.50
N ALA A 93 11.20 -14.00 13.09
CA ALA A 93 10.47 -13.59 14.27
C ALA A 93 8.97 -13.44 13.98
N TYR A 94 8.60 -12.76 12.88
CA TYR A 94 7.21 -12.63 12.47
C TYR A 94 6.60 -13.97 12.07
N GLU A 95 7.28 -14.76 11.25
CA GLU A 95 6.79 -16.06 10.79
C GLU A 95 6.52 -17.01 11.97
N LYS A 96 7.44 -17.06 12.94
CA LYS A 96 7.25 -17.82 14.18
C LYS A 96 6.00 -17.36 14.93
N SER A 97 5.81 -16.06 15.10
CA SER A 97 4.68 -15.52 15.84
C SER A 97 3.36 -15.75 15.11
N PHE A 98 3.26 -15.42 13.81
CA PHE A 98 2.06 -15.68 13.03
C PHE A 98 1.67 -17.16 12.98
N ARG A 99 2.65 -18.07 12.97
CA ARG A 99 2.42 -19.52 13.03
C ARG A 99 1.70 -19.93 14.32
N HIS A 100 2.00 -19.30 15.47
CA HIS A 100 1.26 -19.53 16.72
C HIS A 100 -0.23 -19.18 16.60
N HIS A 101 -0.58 -18.27 15.71
CA HIS A 101 -1.95 -17.87 15.41
C HIS A 101 -2.50 -18.57 14.14
N SER A 102 -1.86 -19.65 13.66
CA SER A 102 -2.26 -20.39 12.45
C SER A 102 -2.35 -19.54 11.19
N ARG A 103 -1.52 -18.50 11.09
CA ARG A 103 -1.44 -17.62 9.93
C ARG A 103 -0.20 -17.93 9.10
N ARG A 104 -0.36 -17.79 7.78
CA ARG A 104 0.74 -17.89 6.81
C ARG A 104 1.26 -16.50 6.49
N THR A 105 2.55 -16.41 6.21
CA THR A 105 3.23 -15.16 5.82
C THR A 105 3.97 -15.34 4.52
N ALA A 106 4.23 -14.23 3.84
CA ALA A 106 5.09 -14.19 2.66
C ALA A 106 6.00 -12.96 2.76
N LEU A 107 7.29 -13.11 2.47
CA LEU A 107 8.23 -11.99 2.38
C LEU A 107 8.12 -11.35 1.00
N VAL A 108 7.96 -10.02 0.97
CA VAL A 108 8.01 -9.21 -0.26
C VAL A 108 8.98 -8.05 -0.03
N LEU A 109 10.07 -8.03 -0.78
CA LEU A 109 11.04 -6.94 -0.75
C LEU A 109 10.82 -6.04 -1.96
N LEU A 110 10.71 -4.74 -1.73
CA LEU A 110 10.45 -3.74 -2.75
C LEU A 110 11.49 -2.61 -2.63
N THR A 111 11.82 -2.01 -3.76
CA THR A 111 12.58 -0.76 -3.82
C THR A 111 11.69 0.38 -4.29
N HIS A 112 12.19 1.61 -4.15
CA HIS A 112 11.55 2.78 -4.75
C HIS A 112 11.39 2.62 -6.27
N ASP A 113 12.39 2.06 -6.94
CA ASP A 113 12.38 1.81 -8.38
C ASP A 113 11.30 0.80 -8.79
N ASP A 114 11.10 -0.27 -8.00
CA ASP A 114 10.03 -1.24 -8.24
C ASP A 114 8.64 -0.61 -8.19
N LEU A 115 8.48 0.44 -7.40
CA LEU A 115 7.21 1.16 -7.27
C LEU A 115 7.09 2.36 -8.24
N SER A 116 8.16 2.72 -8.92
CA SER A 116 8.21 3.79 -9.91
C SER A 116 8.13 3.26 -11.34
N ASP A 117 8.73 2.08 -11.59
CA ASP A 117 8.60 1.36 -12.85
C ASP A 117 7.21 0.74 -12.98
N ARG A 118 6.53 1.03 -14.09
CA ARG A 118 5.14 0.62 -14.27
C ARG A 118 4.94 -0.89 -14.28
N GLN A 119 5.79 -1.63 -14.97
CA GLN A 119 5.65 -3.09 -15.09
C GLN A 119 5.91 -3.76 -13.73
N ARG A 120 6.95 -3.34 -13.02
CA ARG A 120 7.28 -3.85 -11.69
C ARG A 120 6.18 -3.51 -10.68
N TYR A 121 5.65 -2.29 -10.74
CA TYR A 121 4.50 -1.86 -9.92
C TYR A 121 3.30 -2.79 -10.09
N LEU A 122 2.91 -3.13 -11.33
CA LEU A 122 1.78 -4.01 -11.60
C LEU A 122 2.04 -5.45 -11.14
N ASN A 123 3.25 -5.96 -11.33
CA ASN A 123 3.63 -7.28 -10.83
C ASN A 123 3.57 -7.34 -9.30
N ALA A 124 4.15 -6.35 -8.62
CA ALA A 124 4.09 -6.25 -7.16
C ALA A 124 2.63 -6.16 -6.66
N ARG A 125 1.79 -5.36 -7.36
CA ARG A 125 0.37 -5.23 -7.05
C ARG A 125 -0.37 -6.57 -7.21
N GLY A 126 -0.20 -7.26 -8.32
CA GLY A 126 -0.82 -8.57 -8.58
C GLY A 126 -0.43 -9.57 -7.49
N THR A 127 0.87 -9.68 -7.19
CA THR A 127 1.39 -10.56 -6.14
C THR A 127 0.78 -10.23 -4.77
N LEU A 128 0.80 -8.97 -4.35
CA LEU A 128 0.27 -8.57 -3.04
C LEU A 128 -1.24 -8.82 -2.93
N ARG A 129 -2.01 -8.49 -3.96
CA ARG A 129 -3.46 -8.74 -3.98
C ARG A 129 -3.77 -10.23 -3.90
N THR A 130 -3.04 -11.06 -4.64
CA THR A 130 -3.19 -12.53 -4.60
C THR A 130 -2.89 -13.08 -3.20
N LEU A 131 -1.80 -12.65 -2.57
CA LEU A 131 -1.48 -13.04 -1.20
C LEU A 131 -2.57 -12.65 -0.21
N LEU A 132 -3.06 -11.41 -0.29
CA LEU A 132 -4.16 -10.92 0.56
C LEU A 132 -5.45 -11.70 0.35
N ASN A 133 -5.79 -12.05 -0.89
CA ASN A 133 -6.97 -12.85 -1.22
C ASN A 133 -6.86 -14.30 -0.70
N TYR A 134 -5.65 -14.85 -0.61
CA TYR A 134 -5.39 -16.15 0.02
C TYR A 134 -5.36 -16.11 1.54
N GLY A 135 -5.58 -14.94 2.16
CA GLY A 135 -5.48 -14.77 3.62
C GLY A 135 -4.06 -14.92 4.16
N ILE A 136 -3.05 -14.74 3.28
CA ILE A 136 -1.64 -14.73 3.64
C ILE A 136 -1.25 -13.30 4.00
N VAL A 137 -0.50 -13.11 5.10
CA VAL A 137 0.01 -11.81 5.52
C VAL A 137 1.33 -11.52 4.78
N PRO A 138 1.36 -10.59 3.79
CA PRO A 138 2.62 -10.18 3.22
C PRO A 138 3.39 -9.33 4.25
N ILE A 139 4.62 -9.73 4.53
CA ILE A 139 5.59 -8.97 5.32
C ILE A 139 6.47 -8.22 4.32
N ILE A 140 6.33 -6.91 4.28
CA ILE A 140 6.96 -6.07 3.28
C ILE A 140 8.06 -5.26 3.94
N ASN A 141 9.21 -5.18 3.29
CA ASN A 141 10.31 -4.32 3.70
C ASN A 141 11.01 -3.74 2.47
N GLU A 142 11.82 -2.72 2.68
CA GLU A 142 12.75 -2.23 1.66
C GLU A 142 13.76 -3.33 1.30
N ASN A 143 14.09 -3.43 0.01
CA ASN A 143 15.20 -4.28 -0.44
C ASN A 143 16.53 -3.54 -0.27
N ASP A 144 16.91 -3.31 0.98
CA ASP A 144 18.13 -2.61 1.36
C ASP A 144 19.41 -3.21 0.74
N SER A 145 19.37 -4.47 0.29
CA SER A 145 20.55 -5.12 -0.31
C SER A 145 20.92 -4.56 -1.69
N VAL A 146 20.00 -3.88 -2.36
CA VAL A 146 20.22 -3.25 -3.68
C VAL A 146 19.88 -1.76 -3.69
N ALA A 147 19.22 -1.25 -2.64
CA ALA A 147 18.91 0.16 -2.49
C ALA A 147 20.11 0.93 -1.94
N THR A 148 20.30 2.17 -2.40
CA THR A 148 21.41 3.04 -1.96
C THR A 148 20.92 4.26 -1.20
N ASP A 149 19.90 4.93 -1.69
CA ASP A 149 19.40 6.19 -1.11
C ASP A 149 18.54 5.92 0.12
N GLU A 150 17.69 4.92 0.09
CA GLU A 150 16.76 4.54 1.14
C GLU A 150 17.49 4.02 2.39
N ILE A 151 18.59 3.29 2.20
CA ILE A 151 19.39 2.77 3.33
C ILE A 151 20.02 3.90 4.14
N GLN A 152 20.20 5.06 3.52
CA GLN A 152 20.67 6.27 4.19
C GLN A 152 19.53 6.98 4.90
N LEU A 153 18.34 7.01 4.33
CA LEU A 153 17.17 7.72 4.86
C LEU A 153 16.35 6.88 5.85
N GLY A 154 16.28 5.55 5.67
CA GLY A 154 15.74 4.58 6.62
C GLY A 154 14.24 4.77 6.95
N ASP A 155 13.44 5.32 6.02
CA ASP A 155 12.03 5.62 6.25
C ASP A 155 11.10 4.70 5.46
N ASN A 156 10.45 3.77 6.18
CA ASN A 156 9.43 2.89 5.62
C ASN A 156 8.00 3.47 5.74
N ASP A 157 7.82 4.72 6.18
CA ASP A 157 6.49 5.36 6.18
C ASP A 157 6.05 5.63 4.74
N THR A 158 6.97 6.13 3.88
CA THR A 158 6.73 6.32 2.45
C THR A 158 6.49 4.99 1.73
N LEU A 159 7.28 3.96 2.02
CA LEU A 159 7.04 2.61 1.47
C LEU A 159 5.64 2.11 1.86
N ALA A 160 5.23 2.27 3.12
CA ALA A 160 3.91 1.85 3.59
C ALA A 160 2.77 2.60 2.88
N ALA A 161 2.92 3.91 2.64
CA ALA A 161 1.94 4.69 1.90
C ALA A 161 1.83 4.25 0.43
N ARG A 162 2.96 3.92 -0.21
CA ARG A 162 2.99 3.36 -1.58
C ARG A 162 2.35 1.98 -1.63
N VAL A 163 2.64 1.11 -0.65
CA VAL A 163 1.98 -0.19 -0.51
C VAL A 163 0.48 -0.02 -0.31
N ALA A 164 0.03 0.94 0.51
CA ALA A 164 -1.38 1.23 0.70
C ALA A 164 -2.08 1.60 -0.61
N SER A 165 -1.45 2.45 -1.43
CA SER A 165 -1.94 2.76 -2.77
C SER A 165 -1.96 1.52 -3.68
N LEU A 166 -0.92 0.69 -3.63
CA LEU A 166 -0.74 -0.50 -4.46
C LEU A 166 -1.88 -1.52 -4.24
N VAL A 167 -2.22 -1.77 -2.97
CA VAL A 167 -3.28 -2.73 -2.61
C VAL A 167 -4.67 -2.08 -2.51
N SER A 168 -4.80 -0.78 -2.78
CA SER A 168 -6.02 0.02 -2.61
C SER A 168 -6.55 -0.10 -1.18
N ALA A 169 -5.69 0.15 -0.20
CA ALA A 169 -6.03 0.05 1.21
C ALA A 169 -7.04 1.12 1.64
N ASP A 170 -7.96 0.77 2.53
CA ASP A 170 -8.90 1.69 3.16
C ASP A 170 -8.19 2.49 4.26
N VAL A 171 -7.26 1.84 4.97
CA VAL A 171 -6.54 2.45 6.08
C VAL A 171 -5.05 2.04 6.10
N LEU A 172 -4.20 3.04 6.34
CA LEU A 172 -2.79 2.90 6.68
C LEU A 172 -2.63 3.19 8.18
N VAL A 173 -2.11 2.24 8.94
CA VAL A 173 -1.78 2.43 10.35
C VAL A 173 -0.27 2.56 10.51
N LEU A 174 0.19 3.70 10.97
CA LEU A 174 1.60 3.98 11.28
C LEU A 174 1.81 3.83 12.80
N LEU A 175 2.27 2.66 13.23
CA LEU A 175 2.63 2.41 14.62
C LEU A 175 4.01 3.01 14.92
N THR A 176 4.06 3.83 15.93
CA THR A 176 5.23 4.57 16.38
C THR A 176 5.31 4.54 17.91
N ASP A 177 6.34 5.12 18.50
CA ASP A 177 6.50 5.35 19.94
C ASP A 177 5.77 6.60 20.45
N GLN A 178 5.16 7.38 19.54
CA GLN A 178 4.37 8.57 19.86
C GLN A 178 2.87 8.21 19.92
N GLU A 179 2.12 8.90 20.77
CA GLU A 179 0.67 8.70 20.91
C GLU A 179 -0.12 9.11 19.65
N GLY A 180 0.36 10.11 18.94
CA GLY A 180 -0.22 10.68 17.74
C GLY A 180 0.46 11.97 17.35
N LEU A 181 -0.19 12.78 16.53
CA LEU A 181 0.22 14.14 16.21
C LEU A 181 -0.32 15.10 17.27
N HIS A 182 0.51 16.02 17.76
CA HIS A 182 0.13 17.07 18.69
C HIS A 182 0.13 18.43 17.99
N GLU A 183 -0.61 19.38 18.53
CA GLU A 183 -0.70 20.74 17.99
C GLU A 183 0.64 21.50 18.09
N ASP A 184 1.57 21.01 18.92
CA ASP A 184 2.93 21.52 19.09
C ASP A 184 3.86 20.35 19.45
N ASP A 185 5.18 20.54 19.38
CA ASP A 185 6.15 19.50 19.75
C ASP A 185 6.05 19.17 21.27
N PRO A 186 5.62 17.97 21.66
CA PRO A 186 5.43 17.62 23.07
C PRO A 186 6.75 17.59 23.85
N ARG A 187 7.91 17.59 23.19
CA ARG A 187 9.22 17.70 23.82
C ARG A 187 9.49 19.14 24.29
N VAL A 188 8.89 20.12 23.62
CA VAL A 188 8.98 21.55 23.94
C VAL A 188 7.79 21.97 24.80
N ARG A 189 6.59 21.46 24.47
CA ARG A 189 5.33 21.75 25.13
C ARG A 189 4.61 20.45 25.53
N PRO A 190 4.93 19.90 26.72
CA PRO A 190 4.42 18.59 27.13
C PRO A 190 2.90 18.49 27.28
N ASP A 191 2.20 19.62 27.42
CA ASP A 191 0.75 19.76 27.52
C ASP A 191 0.06 20.05 26.17
N ALA A 192 0.81 20.00 25.05
CA ALA A 192 0.23 20.22 23.73
C ALA A 192 -0.91 19.21 23.45
N PRO A 193 -2.12 19.68 23.05
CA PRO A 193 -3.22 18.77 22.77
C PRO A 193 -2.91 17.85 21.63
N MET A 194 -3.33 16.58 21.73
CA MET A 194 -3.25 15.64 20.62
C MET A 194 -4.37 15.93 19.60
N VAL A 195 -4.01 15.92 18.34
CA VAL A 195 -4.96 16.04 17.21
C VAL A 195 -5.68 14.72 17.05
N SER A 196 -6.98 14.68 17.31
CA SER A 196 -7.77 13.45 17.17
C SER A 196 -8.06 13.11 15.70
N GLU A 197 -8.52 14.11 14.91
CA GLU A 197 -8.89 13.95 13.50
C GLU A 197 -8.65 15.23 12.73
N ARG A 198 -8.09 15.10 11.49
CA ARG A 198 -7.88 16.23 10.57
C ARG A 198 -7.75 15.72 9.12
N SER A 199 -8.09 16.56 8.12
CA SER A 199 -7.76 16.24 6.73
C SER A 199 -6.25 16.18 6.54
N ALA A 200 -5.75 15.18 5.81
CA ALA A 200 -4.32 15.06 5.49
C ALA A 200 -3.79 16.26 4.70
N PHE A 201 -4.67 17.02 4.06
CA PHE A 201 -4.33 18.21 3.26
C PHE A 201 -4.52 19.54 4.00
N ASP A 202 -4.88 19.52 5.29
CA ASP A 202 -4.95 20.73 6.09
C ASP A 202 -3.54 21.34 6.22
N SER A 203 -3.41 22.60 5.76
CA SER A 203 -2.12 23.34 5.78
C SER A 203 -1.58 23.58 7.19
N LYS A 204 -2.44 23.59 8.22
CA LYS A 204 -2.02 23.74 9.61
C LYS A 204 -1.16 22.58 10.11
N LEU A 205 -1.22 21.43 9.45
CA LEU A 205 -0.38 20.28 9.80
C LEU A 205 1.12 20.57 9.62
N ASP A 206 1.48 21.41 8.64
CA ASP A 206 2.88 21.79 8.41
C ASP A 206 3.45 22.62 9.56
N ASP A 207 2.61 23.51 10.13
CA ASP A 207 2.99 24.32 11.29
C ASP A 207 3.16 23.48 12.56
N MET A 208 2.33 22.45 12.74
CA MET A 208 2.37 21.55 13.91
C MET A 208 3.60 20.62 13.91
N VAL A 209 4.03 20.20 12.74
CA VAL A 209 5.18 19.29 12.62
C VAL A 209 6.50 20.03 12.78
N GLY A 210 6.47 21.36 12.65
CA GLY A 210 7.59 22.26 12.91
C GLY A 210 8.77 22.10 11.95
N SER A 211 9.61 23.15 11.86
CA SER A 211 10.92 23.09 11.20
C SER A 211 11.97 22.34 12.03
N GLY A 212 11.52 21.47 12.94
CA GLY A 212 12.35 20.71 13.85
C GLY A 212 13.21 19.70 13.11
N THR A 213 14.33 20.17 12.56
CA THR A 213 15.51 19.38 12.27
C THR A 213 16.08 18.83 13.59
N GLY A 214 15.32 17.94 14.21
CA GLY A 214 15.85 17.10 15.27
C GLY A 214 16.97 16.26 14.68
N ALA A 215 18.19 16.55 15.03
CA ALA A 215 19.44 16.09 14.44
C ALA A 215 19.65 14.56 14.41
N LEU A 216 18.66 13.73 14.71
CA LEU A 216 18.77 12.25 14.70
C LEU A 216 17.48 11.49 14.39
N GLY A 217 16.41 12.12 13.88
CA GLY A 217 15.12 11.43 13.62
C GLY A 217 14.94 10.99 12.19
N ARG A 218 15.55 9.88 11.76
CA ARG A 218 15.12 9.14 10.57
C ARG A 218 13.71 8.61 10.86
N GLY A 219 12.67 9.06 10.12
CA GLY A 219 11.29 8.67 10.34
C GLY A 219 10.53 9.52 11.37
N GLY A 220 10.70 10.84 11.35
CA GLY A 220 10.00 11.78 12.22
C GLY A 220 8.52 11.98 11.85
N MET A 221 7.84 12.90 12.55
CA MET A 221 6.44 13.22 12.25
C MET A 221 6.27 13.81 10.84
N VAL A 222 7.29 14.49 10.29
CA VAL A 222 7.31 15.01 8.91
C VAL A 222 7.09 13.89 7.90
N THR A 223 7.85 12.78 8.00
CA THR A 223 7.75 11.65 7.07
C THR A 223 6.39 10.96 7.18
N LYS A 224 5.81 10.89 8.39
CA LYS A 224 4.46 10.36 8.61
C LYS A 224 3.39 11.22 7.98
N LEU A 225 3.55 12.55 8.03
CA LEU A 225 2.64 13.48 7.37
C LEU A 225 2.73 13.38 5.85
N GLU A 226 3.94 13.30 5.29
CA GLU A 226 4.15 13.11 3.84
C GLU A 226 3.57 11.76 3.37
N ALA A 227 3.82 10.68 4.11
CA ALA A 227 3.24 9.37 3.85
C ALA A 227 1.70 9.41 3.91
N SER A 228 1.13 10.11 4.90
CA SER A 228 -0.32 10.27 5.04
C SER A 228 -0.94 11.04 3.87
N ARG A 229 -0.27 12.08 3.39
CA ARG A 229 -0.69 12.83 2.19
C ARG A 229 -0.65 11.97 0.94
N TYR A 230 0.40 11.14 0.82
CA TYR A 230 0.50 10.19 -0.30
C TYR A 230 -0.64 9.17 -0.26
N ALA A 231 -0.90 8.55 0.89
CA ALA A 231 -2.00 7.61 1.09
C ALA A 231 -3.37 8.27 0.83
N ALA A 232 -3.57 9.50 1.30
CA ALA A 232 -4.83 10.23 1.13
C ALA A 232 -5.14 10.56 -0.33
N ARG A 233 -4.13 10.82 -1.19
CA ARG A 233 -4.32 10.96 -2.64
C ARG A 233 -4.86 9.68 -3.29
N ALA A 234 -4.55 8.53 -2.71
CA ALA A 234 -5.11 7.24 -3.12
C ALA A 234 -6.43 6.90 -2.41
N GLY A 235 -7.00 7.81 -1.62
CA GLY A 235 -8.25 7.64 -0.89
C GLY A 235 -8.10 6.87 0.43
N CYS A 236 -6.89 6.56 0.86
CA CYS A 236 -6.59 5.80 2.06
C CYS A 236 -6.47 6.72 3.28
N HIS A 237 -7.24 6.46 4.35
CA HIS A 237 -7.08 7.15 5.63
C HIS A 237 -5.78 6.70 6.32
N THR A 238 -5.14 7.59 7.09
CA THR A 238 -3.96 7.22 7.89
C THR A 238 -4.25 7.39 9.37
N VAL A 239 -3.89 6.39 10.18
CA VAL A 239 -3.90 6.48 11.64
C VAL A 239 -2.46 6.42 12.15
N ILE A 240 -2.04 7.43 12.91
CA ILE A 240 -0.75 7.47 13.61
C ILE A 240 -1.05 7.16 15.08
N ALA A 241 -0.45 6.11 15.64
CA ALA A 241 -0.75 5.68 16.99
C ALA A 241 0.45 5.03 17.69
N ASN A 242 0.41 4.99 19.01
CA ASN A 242 1.43 4.33 19.82
C ASN A 242 1.31 2.81 19.74
N GLY A 243 2.29 2.18 19.08
CA GLY A 243 2.31 0.73 18.93
C GLY A 243 2.62 -0.05 20.21
N ARG A 244 2.98 0.62 21.31
CA ARG A 244 3.18 0.00 22.63
C ARG A 244 1.88 -0.12 23.43
N GLU A 245 0.82 0.56 22.99
CA GLU A 245 -0.49 0.43 23.64
C GLU A 245 -1.06 -0.97 23.40
N GLN A 246 -1.67 -1.51 24.46
CA GLN A 246 -2.33 -2.79 24.39
C GLN A 246 -3.55 -2.72 23.47
N ASP A 247 -3.70 -3.72 22.59
CA ASP A 247 -4.83 -3.89 21.69
C ASP A 247 -5.11 -2.66 20.77
N ILE A 248 -4.04 -1.90 20.43
CA ILE A 248 -4.15 -0.66 19.64
C ILE A 248 -4.83 -0.87 18.27
N LEU A 249 -4.49 -1.94 17.54
CA LEU A 249 -5.12 -2.23 16.24
C LEU A 249 -6.60 -2.56 16.39
N SER A 250 -6.97 -3.32 17.40
CA SER A 250 -8.37 -3.61 17.72
C SER A 250 -9.13 -2.34 18.12
N ALA A 251 -8.50 -1.45 18.89
CA ALA A 251 -9.08 -0.16 19.26
C ALA A 251 -9.37 0.71 18.03
N ILE A 252 -8.42 0.77 17.09
CA ILE A 252 -8.56 1.50 15.83
C ILE A 252 -9.71 0.88 15.00
N ALA A 253 -9.74 -0.44 14.86
CA ALA A 253 -10.74 -1.16 14.07
C ALA A 253 -12.17 -0.98 14.60
N ASN A 254 -12.31 -0.75 15.91
CA ASN A 254 -13.59 -0.47 16.57
C ASN A 254 -13.89 1.04 16.68
N GLY A 255 -13.26 1.88 15.88
CA GLY A 255 -13.53 3.32 15.84
C GLY A 255 -13.21 4.09 17.12
N ARG A 256 -12.44 3.51 18.06
CA ARG A 256 -12.09 4.19 19.33
C ARG A 256 -11.24 5.43 19.06
N ASN A 257 -11.39 6.44 19.94
CA ASN A 257 -10.59 7.66 19.85
C ASN A 257 -9.17 7.43 20.40
N VAL A 258 -8.35 6.75 19.61
CA VAL A 258 -6.92 6.50 19.87
C VAL A 258 -6.09 7.01 18.71
N GLY A 259 -4.92 7.58 18.99
CA GLY A 259 -4.05 8.16 17.97
C GLY A 259 -4.67 9.33 17.21
N THR A 260 -4.00 9.74 16.16
CA THR A 260 -4.45 10.76 15.21
C THR A 260 -4.91 10.11 13.92
N ILE A 261 -6.13 10.42 13.46
CA ILE A 261 -6.58 10.05 12.13
C ILE A 261 -6.41 11.22 11.17
N LEU A 262 -5.67 10.99 10.08
CA LEU A 262 -5.54 11.91 8.95
C LEU A 262 -6.40 11.38 7.80
N THR A 263 -7.44 12.16 7.46
CA THR A 263 -8.47 11.69 6.54
C THR A 263 -8.14 11.97 5.09
N ALA A 264 -8.52 11.02 4.21
CA ALA A 264 -8.63 11.24 2.78
C ALA A 264 -9.99 11.88 2.45
N ASP A 265 -10.01 12.72 1.41
CA ASP A 265 -11.23 13.44 0.99
C ASP A 265 -12.18 12.54 0.16
N VAL A 266 -11.65 11.49 -0.46
CA VAL A 266 -12.37 10.55 -1.33
C VAL A 266 -12.04 9.11 -0.97
N ALA A 267 -12.95 8.17 -1.32
CA ALA A 267 -12.69 6.75 -1.14
C ALA A 267 -11.64 6.21 -2.14
N PRO A 268 -10.92 5.10 -1.82
CA PRO A 268 -9.85 4.58 -2.67
C PRO A 268 -10.29 4.27 -4.11
N LEU A 269 -11.48 3.70 -4.29
CA LEU A 269 -12.02 3.40 -5.60
C LEU A 269 -12.30 4.66 -6.42
N ASP A 270 -12.88 5.68 -5.79
CA ASP A 270 -13.19 6.96 -6.43
C ASP A 270 -11.91 7.72 -6.80
N ALA A 271 -10.94 7.75 -5.90
CA ALA A 271 -9.62 8.36 -6.16
C ALA A 271 -8.95 7.72 -7.38
N ARG A 272 -9.03 6.40 -7.50
CA ARG A 272 -8.50 5.64 -8.63
C ARG A 272 -9.22 5.96 -9.93
N LYS A 273 -10.54 5.96 -9.94
CA LYS A 273 -11.34 6.31 -11.12
C LYS A 273 -11.10 7.75 -11.57
N GLN A 274 -11.00 8.69 -10.62
CA GLN A 274 -10.63 10.07 -10.91
C GLN A 274 -9.24 10.18 -11.55
N TRP A 275 -8.26 9.44 -11.03
CA TRP A 275 -6.91 9.42 -11.61
C TRP A 275 -6.91 8.86 -13.04
N ILE A 276 -7.65 7.75 -13.31
CA ILE A 276 -7.78 7.17 -14.65
C ILE A 276 -8.44 8.17 -15.60
N ALA A 277 -9.54 8.80 -15.17
CA ALA A 277 -10.26 9.80 -15.98
C ALA A 277 -9.37 11.01 -16.34
N ALA A 278 -8.52 11.44 -15.41
CA ALA A 278 -7.63 12.59 -15.57
C ALA A 278 -6.44 12.34 -16.52
N GLN A 279 -6.17 11.09 -16.94
CA GLN A 279 -5.08 10.81 -17.88
C GLN A 279 -5.37 11.43 -19.24
N VAL A 280 -4.54 12.39 -19.64
CA VAL A 280 -4.67 13.12 -20.92
C VAL A 280 -4.06 12.32 -22.08
N GLN A 281 -2.92 11.67 -21.83
CA GLN A 281 -2.24 10.84 -22.83
C GLN A 281 -2.70 9.39 -22.68
N ASN A 282 -3.30 8.86 -23.75
CA ASN A 282 -3.63 7.44 -23.84
C ASN A 282 -2.60 6.78 -24.75
N ALA A 283 -2.07 5.64 -24.35
CA ALA A 283 -1.10 4.86 -25.14
C ALA A 283 -1.75 4.23 -26.37
N GLY A 284 -3.09 4.11 -26.37
CA GLY A 284 -3.90 3.54 -27.43
C GLY A 284 -5.38 3.48 -27.06
N GLY A 285 -6.14 2.63 -27.74
CA GLY A 285 -7.57 2.45 -27.50
C GLY A 285 -8.09 1.09 -27.92
N ILE A 286 -9.26 0.79 -27.42
CA ILE A 286 -10.04 -0.40 -27.80
C ILE A 286 -11.45 0.04 -28.22
N THR A 287 -12.03 -0.67 -29.16
CA THR A 287 -13.43 -0.49 -29.58
C THR A 287 -14.26 -1.67 -29.09
N LEU A 288 -15.38 -1.38 -28.44
CA LEU A 288 -16.30 -2.38 -27.93
C LEU A 288 -17.48 -2.57 -28.93
N ASP A 289 -18.09 -3.74 -28.93
CA ASP A 289 -19.38 -3.95 -29.55
C ASP A 289 -20.54 -3.28 -28.76
N ALA A 290 -21.72 -3.18 -29.37
CA ALA A 290 -22.86 -2.53 -28.73
C ALA A 290 -23.37 -3.25 -27.47
N GLY A 291 -23.20 -4.58 -27.39
CA GLY A 291 -23.58 -5.38 -26.23
C GLY A 291 -22.66 -5.12 -25.03
N ALA A 292 -21.34 -5.07 -25.30
CA ALA A 292 -20.34 -4.75 -24.29
C ALA A 292 -20.48 -3.30 -23.79
N VAL A 293 -20.71 -2.34 -24.72
CA VAL A 293 -20.99 -0.94 -24.32
C VAL A 293 -22.18 -0.86 -23.37
N LYS A 294 -23.29 -1.51 -23.72
CA LYS A 294 -24.48 -1.53 -22.87
C LYS A 294 -24.22 -2.16 -21.50
N ALA A 295 -23.51 -3.29 -21.47
CA ALA A 295 -23.19 -3.98 -20.24
C ALA A 295 -22.31 -3.12 -19.30
N VAL A 296 -21.31 -2.47 -19.86
CA VAL A 296 -20.39 -1.59 -19.13
C VAL A 296 -21.09 -0.34 -18.60
N MET A 297 -21.87 0.34 -19.45
CA MET A 297 -22.55 1.60 -19.09
C MET A 297 -23.70 1.39 -18.10
N GLU A 298 -24.53 0.37 -18.29
CA GLU A 298 -25.74 0.16 -17.49
C GLU A 298 -25.48 -0.64 -16.20
N ARG A 299 -24.54 -1.59 -16.23
CA ARG A 299 -24.30 -2.52 -15.12
C ARG A 299 -22.97 -2.32 -14.41
N GLY A 300 -22.07 -1.48 -14.93
CA GLY A 300 -20.75 -1.22 -14.35
C GLY A 300 -19.85 -2.46 -14.29
N VAL A 301 -19.98 -3.38 -15.24
CA VAL A 301 -19.18 -4.63 -15.27
C VAL A 301 -17.81 -4.42 -15.92
N SER A 302 -16.90 -5.37 -15.71
CA SER A 302 -15.59 -5.43 -16.37
C SER A 302 -15.71 -5.55 -17.89
N VAL A 303 -14.70 -5.06 -18.60
CA VAL A 303 -14.56 -5.26 -20.04
C VAL A 303 -13.89 -6.59 -20.29
N LEU A 304 -14.59 -7.51 -20.98
CA LEU A 304 -14.06 -8.81 -21.38
C LEU A 304 -13.53 -8.74 -22.82
N ALA A 305 -12.59 -9.61 -23.15
CA ALA A 305 -12.02 -9.70 -24.50
C ALA A 305 -13.07 -10.01 -25.58
N VAL A 306 -14.10 -10.80 -25.25
CA VAL A 306 -15.20 -11.14 -26.15
C VAL A 306 -15.97 -9.92 -26.68
N GLY A 307 -16.04 -8.84 -25.90
CA GLY A 307 -16.72 -7.60 -26.30
C GLY A 307 -15.85 -6.62 -27.08
N VAL A 308 -14.56 -6.93 -27.32
CA VAL A 308 -13.64 -6.07 -28.06
C VAL A 308 -13.66 -6.42 -29.53
N THR A 309 -13.89 -5.42 -30.40
CA THR A 309 -13.93 -5.56 -31.84
C THR A 309 -12.68 -5.07 -32.54
N ASP A 310 -12.01 -4.06 -31.97
CA ASP A 310 -10.79 -3.48 -32.54
C ASP A 310 -9.82 -2.95 -31.50
N VAL A 311 -8.53 -2.88 -31.87
CA VAL A 311 -7.41 -2.45 -31.01
C VAL A 311 -6.59 -1.41 -31.77
N HIS A 312 -6.30 -0.28 -31.14
CA HIS A 312 -5.57 0.84 -31.75
C HIS A 312 -4.37 1.28 -30.92
N GLY A 313 -3.28 1.64 -31.57
CA GLY A 313 -2.08 2.17 -30.93
C GLY A 313 -1.20 1.07 -30.34
N ASN A 314 -0.22 1.49 -29.53
CA ASN A 314 0.73 0.58 -28.91
C ASN A 314 0.74 0.82 -27.40
N PHE A 315 0.11 -0.06 -26.66
CA PHE A 315 0.02 -0.01 -25.22
C PHE A 315 0.51 -1.31 -24.59
N GLY A 316 1.10 -1.20 -23.42
CA GLY A 316 1.47 -2.32 -22.58
C GLY A 316 0.44 -2.59 -21.50
N ARG A 317 0.61 -3.71 -20.79
CA ARG A 317 -0.16 -4.04 -19.60
C ARG A 317 -0.15 -2.87 -18.61
N GLY A 318 -1.33 -2.51 -18.12
CA GLY A 318 -1.53 -1.43 -17.14
C GLY A 318 -1.53 -0.03 -17.74
N ASP A 319 -1.39 0.14 -19.05
CA ASP A 319 -1.59 1.44 -19.67
C ASP A 319 -3.05 1.85 -19.61
N VAL A 320 -3.28 3.16 -19.53
CA VAL A 320 -4.63 3.70 -19.69
C VAL A 320 -4.94 3.80 -21.16
N VAL A 321 -5.99 3.10 -21.58
CA VAL A 321 -6.49 3.13 -22.95
C VAL A 321 -7.83 3.84 -23.01
N ARG A 322 -8.11 4.45 -24.17
CA ARG A 322 -9.44 4.96 -24.50
C ARG A 322 -10.35 3.79 -24.89
N ILE A 323 -11.58 3.83 -24.45
CA ILE A 323 -12.62 2.85 -24.78
C ILE A 323 -13.69 3.55 -25.59
N THR A 324 -13.96 3.04 -26.79
CA THR A 324 -14.97 3.61 -27.68
C THR A 324 -16.04 2.57 -28.02
N GLY A 325 -17.23 3.06 -28.34
CA GLY A 325 -18.29 2.26 -28.91
C GLY A 325 -18.12 2.06 -30.43
N PRO A 326 -19.01 1.28 -31.07
CA PRO A 326 -18.96 1.02 -32.51
C PRO A 326 -19.27 2.28 -33.36
N ASP A 327 -19.81 3.31 -32.73
CA ASP A 327 -20.11 4.62 -33.33
C ASP A 327 -18.93 5.61 -33.16
N GLY A 328 -17.81 5.18 -32.51
CA GLY A 328 -16.65 5.99 -32.24
C GLY A 328 -16.80 6.94 -31.03
N VAL A 329 -17.95 6.88 -30.33
CA VAL A 329 -18.17 7.68 -29.12
C VAL A 329 -17.36 7.09 -27.97
N GLU A 330 -16.71 7.97 -27.17
CA GLU A 330 -15.95 7.55 -26.01
C GLU A 330 -16.87 7.05 -24.88
N VAL A 331 -16.71 5.79 -24.50
CA VAL A 331 -17.39 5.13 -23.38
C VAL A 331 -16.69 5.43 -22.07
N GLY A 332 -15.37 5.56 -22.12
CA GLY A 332 -14.55 5.80 -20.95
C GLY A 332 -13.08 5.54 -21.19
N LYS A 333 -12.36 5.42 -20.07
CA LYS A 333 -10.93 5.06 -20.04
C LYS A 333 -10.70 3.95 -19.02
N GLY A 334 -9.72 3.08 -19.27
CA GLY A 334 -9.43 2.00 -18.34
C GLY A 334 -7.97 1.53 -18.37
N LEU A 335 -7.54 0.91 -17.28
CA LEU A 335 -6.26 0.23 -17.18
C LEU A 335 -6.38 -1.17 -17.74
N VAL A 336 -5.63 -1.48 -18.80
CA VAL A 336 -5.67 -2.81 -19.43
C VAL A 336 -4.80 -3.82 -18.71
N ASN A 337 -5.26 -5.08 -18.68
CA ASN A 337 -4.52 -6.21 -18.10
C ASN A 337 -3.60 -6.89 -19.13
N TYR A 338 -3.79 -6.64 -20.43
CA TYR A 338 -3.01 -7.21 -21.53
C TYR A 338 -2.49 -6.10 -22.45
N GLY A 339 -1.32 -6.31 -23.07
CA GLY A 339 -0.78 -5.39 -24.06
C GLY A 339 -1.55 -5.39 -25.38
N ALA A 340 -1.28 -4.42 -26.27
CA ALA A 340 -1.98 -4.25 -27.53
C ALA A 340 -1.95 -5.51 -28.41
N VAL A 341 -0.77 -6.15 -28.52
CA VAL A 341 -0.57 -7.38 -29.32
C VAL A 341 -1.39 -8.53 -28.74
N GLU A 342 -1.36 -8.72 -27.44
CA GLU A 342 -2.11 -9.77 -26.74
C GLU A 342 -3.61 -9.52 -26.83
N THR A 343 -4.02 -8.26 -26.60
CA THR A 343 -5.43 -7.84 -26.74
C THR A 343 -5.96 -8.10 -28.16
N ASP A 344 -5.14 -7.83 -29.18
CA ASP A 344 -5.52 -8.06 -30.57
C ASP A 344 -5.67 -9.56 -30.91
N LEU A 345 -4.87 -10.41 -30.25
CA LEU A 345 -4.98 -11.86 -30.37
C LEU A 345 -6.27 -12.40 -29.72
N ILE A 346 -6.59 -11.95 -28.49
CA ILE A 346 -7.72 -12.49 -27.71
C ILE A 346 -9.06 -11.80 -27.97
N LYS A 347 -9.10 -10.67 -28.68
CA LYS A 347 -10.35 -9.93 -28.96
C LYS A 347 -11.42 -10.83 -29.63
N GLY A 348 -12.66 -10.67 -29.22
CA GLY A 348 -13.77 -11.47 -29.73
C GLY A 348 -13.85 -12.89 -29.14
N HIS A 349 -12.93 -13.30 -28.28
CA HIS A 349 -12.92 -14.62 -27.65
C HIS A 349 -13.34 -14.55 -26.18
N GLY A 350 -13.93 -15.63 -25.66
CA GLY A 350 -14.27 -15.77 -24.25
C GLY A 350 -13.03 -15.90 -23.37
N SER A 351 -13.17 -15.59 -22.09
CA SER A 351 -12.03 -15.63 -21.14
C SER A 351 -11.40 -17.01 -21.02
N GLU A 352 -12.16 -18.08 -21.27
CA GLU A 352 -11.71 -19.47 -21.28
C GLU A 352 -10.69 -19.79 -22.39
N ALA A 353 -10.66 -19.00 -23.46
CA ALA A 353 -9.73 -19.17 -24.58
C ALA A 353 -8.38 -18.47 -24.36
N ILE A 354 -8.26 -17.59 -23.38
CA ILE A 354 -7.06 -16.76 -23.18
C ILE A 354 -5.82 -17.63 -22.95
N GLU A 355 -5.92 -18.65 -22.10
CA GLU A 355 -4.81 -19.55 -21.79
C GLU A 355 -4.31 -20.31 -23.03
N GLU A 356 -5.24 -20.80 -23.85
CA GLU A 356 -4.91 -21.51 -25.09
C GLU A 356 -4.20 -20.60 -26.10
N MET A 357 -4.62 -19.33 -26.18
CA MET A 357 -4.12 -18.36 -27.16
C MET A 357 -2.81 -17.71 -26.77
N LEU A 358 -2.63 -17.39 -25.48
CA LEU A 358 -1.44 -16.67 -24.96
C LEU A 358 -0.43 -17.58 -24.26
N GLY A 359 -0.84 -18.79 -23.83
CA GLY A 359 -0.03 -19.68 -23.00
C GLY A 359 -0.04 -19.35 -21.51
N TYR A 360 -0.81 -18.34 -21.10
CA TYR A 360 -1.01 -17.92 -19.70
C TYR A 360 -2.29 -17.10 -19.55
N VAL A 361 -2.78 -17.00 -18.33
CA VAL A 361 -3.85 -16.06 -17.94
C VAL A 361 -3.29 -15.15 -16.86
N ASP A 362 -3.40 -13.85 -17.09
CA ASP A 362 -3.05 -12.84 -16.09
C ASP A 362 -4.31 -12.45 -15.28
N GLU A 363 -5.37 -12.09 -15.99
CA GLU A 363 -6.71 -11.81 -15.45
C GLU A 363 -7.75 -12.32 -16.47
N GLU A 364 -8.94 -12.66 -16.01
CA GLU A 364 -10.02 -13.14 -16.87
C GLU A 364 -10.63 -12.01 -17.73
N GLU A 365 -10.53 -10.77 -17.25
CA GLU A 365 -11.02 -9.58 -17.91
C GLU A 365 -9.89 -8.73 -18.52
N LEU A 366 -10.21 -8.06 -19.63
CA LEU A 366 -9.28 -7.12 -20.25
C LEU A 366 -9.14 -5.84 -19.41
N ILE A 367 -10.23 -5.36 -18.83
CA ILE A 367 -10.23 -4.22 -17.89
C ILE A 367 -11.22 -4.52 -16.77
N HIS A 368 -10.72 -4.58 -15.54
CA HIS A 368 -11.56 -4.76 -14.36
C HIS A 368 -12.43 -3.51 -14.10
N CYS A 369 -13.67 -3.69 -13.65
CA CYS A 369 -14.61 -2.59 -13.39
C CYS A 369 -14.08 -1.53 -12.40
N ASP A 370 -13.24 -1.90 -11.45
CA ASP A 370 -12.55 -0.97 -10.54
C ASP A 370 -11.47 -0.14 -11.22
N ASN A 371 -11.02 -0.57 -12.40
CA ASN A 371 -10.01 0.07 -13.23
C ASN A 371 -10.62 0.83 -14.40
N LEU A 372 -11.92 1.07 -14.38
CA LEU A 372 -12.69 1.66 -15.44
C LEU A 372 -13.33 2.98 -14.97
N ALA A 373 -13.03 4.06 -15.66
CA ALA A 373 -13.64 5.38 -15.49
C ALA A 373 -14.52 5.65 -16.71
N LEU A 374 -15.84 5.69 -16.50
CA LEU A 374 -16.82 5.95 -17.56
C LEU A 374 -16.88 7.45 -17.87
N SER A 375 -17.04 7.79 -19.15
CA SER A 375 -17.35 9.14 -19.59
C SER A 375 -18.79 9.49 -19.19
N GLN A 376 -19.00 10.75 -18.73
CA GLN A 376 -20.32 11.25 -18.34
C GLN A 376 -21.16 11.63 -19.55
#